data_4dc71d6d4759c67b169b6494f3964cf2
#
_entry.id   4dc71d6d4759c67b169b6494f3964cf2
#
_cell.length_a   1.000
_cell.length_b   1.000
_cell.length_c   1.000
_cell.angle_alpha   90.00
_cell.angle_beta   90.00
_cell.angle_gamma   90.00
#
_symmetry.space_group_name_H-M   'P 1'
#
loop_
_entity.id
_entity.type
_entity.pdbx_description
1 polymer ?
#
loop_
_entity_poly.entity_id
_entity_poly.type
_entity_poly.pdbx_seq_one_letter_code
_entity_poly.pdbx_strand_id
1 'polypeptide(L)'
;MGIKCGIVGLPNVGKSTLFNALTKAGIDAENFPFCTIEPNAGVVSVPDPRQDAIQALVKPERAIPATMEFVDIAGLVAGASKGEGLGNQFLANIRETDAIAHVVRCFEDPNVIHVANQINPLADIETINTELALADLESCEKQLQRVVRTAKGGDKVAIATRALLEEKLLPHLNEALPVRALLL
;
A
#
# COMPACT_ATOMS: atom_id res chain seq x y z
N MET A 1 -3.68 -8.39 -15.73
CA MET A 1 -3.60 -7.19 -14.87
C MET A 1 -2.27 -7.23 -14.15
N GLY A 2 -1.50 -6.14 -14.18
CA GLY A 2 -0.28 -6.00 -13.37
C GLY A 2 -0.63 -5.75 -11.90
N ILE A 3 0.35 -5.94 -11.00
CA ILE A 3 0.22 -5.61 -9.58
C ILE A 3 0.23 -4.08 -9.45
N LYS A 4 -0.72 -3.52 -8.70
CA LYS A 4 -0.78 -2.10 -8.33
C LYS A 4 -0.11 -1.91 -6.97
N CYS A 5 1.00 -1.16 -6.94
CA CYS A 5 1.81 -0.93 -5.74
C CYS A 5 1.77 0.54 -5.33
N GLY A 6 1.28 0.82 -4.13
CA GLY A 6 1.27 2.16 -3.55
C GLY A 6 2.60 2.51 -2.88
N ILE A 7 3.21 3.62 -3.24
CA ILE A 7 4.40 4.15 -2.56
C ILE A 7 3.94 5.02 -1.39
N VAL A 8 4.23 4.61 -0.17
CA VAL A 8 3.82 5.30 1.06
C VAL A 8 5.02 5.68 1.92
N GLY A 9 4.84 6.62 2.82
CA GLY A 9 5.85 7.07 3.78
C GLY A 9 5.56 8.48 4.27
N LEU A 10 6.31 8.95 5.25
CA LEU A 10 6.19 10.31 5.78
C LEU A 10 6.54 11.37 4.73
N PRO A 11 6.18 12.64 4.92
CA PRO A 11 6.63 13.73 4.05
C PRO A 11 8.17 13.82 4.00
N ASN A 12 8.70 14.24 2.86
CA ASN A 12 10.13 14.51 2.64
C ASN A 12 11.08 13.30 2.83
N VAL A 13 10.57 12.07 2.69
CA VAL A 13 11.40 10.84 2.75
C VAL A 13 11.94 10.39 1.38
N GLY A 14 11.53 11.06 0.29
CA GLY A 14 11.98 10.76 -1.07
C GLY A 14 11.00 9.93 -1.91
N LYS A 15 9.72 9.80 -1.53
CA LYS A 15 8.70 9.05 -2.29
C LYS A 15 8.60 9.46 -3.75
N SER A 16 8.33 10.74 -3.99
CA SER A 16 8.17 11.25 -5.36
C SER A 16 9.47 11.20 -6.16
N THR A 17 10.63 11.28 -5.49
CA THR A 17 11.94 11.06 -6.13
C THR A 17 12.07 9.62 -6.60
N LEU A 18 11.73 8.65 -5.75
CA LEU A 18 11.71 7.23 -6.09
C LEU A 18 10.70 6.95 -7.21
N PHE A 19 9.47 7.45 -7.08
CA PHE A 19 8.44 7.32 -8.10
C PHE A 19 8.90 7.84 -9.46
N ASN A 20 9.46 9.06 -9.49
CA ASN A 20 9.98 9.64 -10.72
C ASN A 20 11.17 8.85 -11.30
N ALA A 21 12.03 8.30 -10.45
CA ALA A 21 13.15 7.47 -10.91
C ALA A 21 12.66 6.16 -11.54
N LEU A 22 11.65 5.53 -10.95
CA LEU A 22 11.04 4.31 -11.47
C LEU A 22 10.28 4.57 -12.79
N THR A 23 9.46 5.61 -12.83
CA THR A 23 8.56 5.88 -13.97
C THR A 23 9.24 6.59 -15.14
N LYS A 24 10.28 7.41 -14.92
CA LYS A 24 11.08 8.01 -16.00
C LYS A 24 11.97 7.01 -16.71
N ALA A 25 12.38 5.94 -16.03
CA ALA A 25 13.07 4.81 -16.65
C ALA A 25 12.11 3.86 -17.36
N GLY A 26 10.80 4.06 -17.17
CA GLY A 26 9.73 3.26 -17.76
C GLY A 26 9.38 3.68 -19.17
N ILE A 27 8.86 2.74 -19.87
CA ILE A 27 8.47 2.78 -21.29
C ILE A 27 7.28 3.74 -21.46
N ASP A 28 7.17 4.39 -22.62
CA ASP A 28 5.98 5.14 -23.02
C ASP A 28 4.72 4.32 -22.78
N ALA A 29 3.87 4.81 -21.88
CA ALA A 29 2.60 4.15 -21.50
C ALA A 29 1.68 3.93 -22.72
N GLU A 30 1.91 4.67 -23.80
CA GLU A 30 1.21 4.54 -25.09
C GLU A 30 1.37 3.16 -25.74
N ASN A 31 2.40 2.39 -25.36
CA ASN A 31 2.66 1.07 -25.93
C ASN A 31 1.92 -0.09 -25.23
N PHE A 32 1.21 0.18 -24.14
CA PHE A 32 0.43 -0.84 -23.44
C PHE A 32 -1.08 -0.60 -23.62
N PRO A 33 -1.79 -1.49 -24.34
CA PRO A 33 -3.24 -1.42 -24.41
C PRO A 33 -3.85 -1.60 -23.01
N PHE A 34 -4.80 -0.74 -22.63
CA PHE A 34 -5.55 -0.74 -21.38
C PHE A 34 -4.88 -0.04 -20.16
N CYS A 35 -3.85 0.78 -20.33
CA CYS A 35 -3.36 1.63 -19.25
C CYS A 35 -4.15 2.95 -19.23
N THR A 36 -4.95 3.16 -18.20
CA THR A 36 -5.53 4.47 -17.90
C THR A 36 -4.46 5.26 -17.14
N ILE A 37 -4.02 6.40 -17.66
CA ILE A 37 -3.04 7.26 -17.00
C ILE A 37 -3.79 8.07 -15.94
N GLU A 38 -3.76 7.61 -14.69
CA GLU A 38 -4.20 8.42 -13.56
C GLU A 38 -3.08 9.38 -13.13
N PRO A 39 -3.40 10.61 -12.67
CA PRO A 39 -2.40 11.48 -12.09
C PRO A 39 -1.73 10.77 -10.91
N ASN A 40 -0.39 10.77 -10.86
CA ASN A 40 0.46 10.09 -9.88
C ASN A 40 0.50 8.54 -9.99
N ALA A 41 0.09 7.97 -11.12
CA ALA A 41 0.30 6.56 -11.42
C ALA A 41 1.32 6.40 -12.57
N GLY A 42 2.15 5.38 -12.50
CA GLY A 42 3.14 5.07 -13.52
C GLY A 42 3.29 3.57 -13.73
N VAL A 43 3.30 3.13 -14.99
CA VAL A 43 3.48 1.73 -15.35
C VAL A 43 4.93 1.46 -15.69
N VAL A 44 5.50 0.42 -15.11
CA VAL A 44 6.89 0.02 -15.28
C VAL A 44 6.95 -1.44 -15.73
N SER A 45 7.81 -1.73 -16.71
CA SER A 45 8.08 -3.11 -17.10
C SER A 45 8.89 -3.82 -16.02
N VAL A 46 8.53 -5.07 -15.73
CA VAL A 46 9.31 -5.93 -14.83
C VAL A 46 10.42 -6.60 -15.63
N PRO A 47 11.71 -6.31 -15.34
CA PRO A 47 12.83 -7.00 -15.99
C PRO A 47 12.80 -8.49 -15.61
N ASP A 48 12.87 -9.38 -16.61
CA ASP A 48 12.93 -10.82 -16.40
C ASP A 48 13.97 -11.45 -17.34
N PRO A 49 15.15 -11.83 -16.83
CA PRO A 49 16.20 -12.47 -17.64
C PRO A 49 15.75 -13.77 -18.33
N ARG A 50 14.72 -14.46 -17.79
CA ARG A 50 14.17 -15.66 -18.40
C ARG A 50 13.41 -15.32 -19.69
N GLN A 51 12.70 -14.19 -19.68
CA GLN A 51 12.02 -13.68 -20.87
C GLN A 51 13.03 -13.34 -21.97
N ASP A 52 14.13 -12.67 -21.62
CA ASP A 52 15.20 -12.32 -22.56
C ASP A 52 15.84 -13.57 -23.17
N ALA A 53 16.11 -14.58 -22.36
CA ALA A 53 16.66 -15.86 -22.83
C ALA A 53 15.70 -16.59 -23.77
N ILE A 54 14.40 -16.61 -23.48
CA ILE A 54 13.38 -17.21 -24.36
C ILE A 54 13.25 -16.45 -25.66
N GLN A 55 13.25 -15.11 -25.62
CA GLN A 55 13.21 -14.27 -26.81
C GLN A 55 14.39 -14.53 -27.75
N ALA A 56 15.59 -14.69 -27.20
CA ALA A 56 16.78 -15.00 -27.98
C ALA A 56 16.66 -16.34 -28.74
N LEU A 57 15.96 -17.32 -28.17
CA LEU A 57 15.73 -18.63 -28.78
C LEU A 57 14.60 -18.62 -29.81
N VAL A 58 13.45 -18.07 -29.42
CA VAL A 58 12.20 -18.15 -30.20
C VAL A 58 12.13 -17.07 -31.29
N LYS A 59 12.82 -15.95 -31.10
CA LYS A 59 12.81 -14.76 -31.98
C LYS A 59 11.40 -14.32 -32.37
N PRO A 60 10.53 -13.98 -31.38
CA PRO A 60 9.16 -13.58 -31.64
C PRO A 60 9.11 -12.22 -32.35
N GLU A 61 8.04 -11.96 -33.08
CA GLU A 61 7.80 -10.64 -33.68
C GLU A 61 7.62 -9.55 -32.63
N ARG A 62 7.05 -9.89 -31.47
CA ARG A 62 6.85 -8.99 -30.34
C ARG A 62 6.98 -9.73 -29.02
N ALA A 63 7.66 -9.14 -28.07
CA ALA A 63 7.70 -9.58 -26.68
C ALA A 63 7.01 -8.54 -25.80
N ILE A 64 6.12 -8.99 -24.93
CA ILE A 64 5.37 -8.16 -24.00
C ILE A 64 5.80 -8.54 -22.58
N PRO A 65 6.55 -7.68 -21.87
CA PRO A 65 6.95 -7.95 -20.50
C PRO A 65 5.75 -7.86 -19.55
N ALA A 66 5.88 -8.48 -18.39
CA ALA A 66 4.99 -8.20 -17.26
C ALA A 66 5.15 -6.73 -16.83
N THR A 67 4.08 -6.14 -16.32
CA THR A 67 4.09 -4.75 -15.86
C THR A 67 3.66 -4.65 -14.41
N MET A 68 4.17 -3.63 -13.72
CA MET A 68 3.75 -3.21 -12.39
C MET A 68 3.32 -1.75 -12.45
N GLU A 69 2.22 -1.41 -11.83
CA GLU A 69 1.74 -0.05 -11.68
C GLU A 69 2.19 0.49 -10.32
N PHE A 70 2.88 1.62 -10.31
CA PHE A 70 3.21 2.36 -9.09
C PHE A 70 2.31 3.58 -8.96
N VAL A 71 1.85 3.83 -7.73
CA VAL A 71 1.05 5.01 -7.39
C VAL A 71 1.76 5.79 -6.30
N ASP A 72 2.09 7.07 -6.56
CA ASP A 72 2.62 7.95 -5.51
C ASP A 72 1.48 8.42 -4.61
N ILE A 73 1.39 7.83 -3.43
CA ILE A 73 0.38 8.16 -2.44
C ILE A 73 0.92 9.30 -1.56
N ALA A 74 0.17 10.39 -1.46
CA ALA A 74 0.56 11.55 -0.65
C ALA A 74 0.96 11.13 0.77
N GLY A 75 2.00 11.77 1.32
CA GLY A 75 2.59 11.36 2.60
C GLY A 75 1.60 11.38 3.75
N LEU A 76 1.62 10.32 4.54
CA LEU A 76 0.88 10.22 5.79
C LEU A 76 1.57 11.09 6.86
N VAL A 77 0.77 11.77 7.67
CA VAL A 77 1.21 12.47 8.88
C VAL A 77 0.57 11.78 10.08
N ALA A 78 1.25 11.74 11.22
CA ALA A 78 0.70 11.18 12.46
C ALA A 78 -0.68 11.80 12.79
N GLY A 79 -1.66 10.98 13.16
CA GLY A 79 -3.03 11.40 13.43
C GLY A 79 -3.95 11.48 12.19
N ALA A 80 -3.48 11.03 11.03
CA ALA A 80 -4.26 11.06 9.79
C ALA A 80 -5.49 10.13 9.83
N SER A 81 -5.44 9.05 10.60
CA SER A 81 -6.57 8.13 10.79
C SER A 81 -7.73 8.77 11.56
N LYS A 82 -7.46 9.81 12.38
CA LYS A 82 -8.46 10.53 13.17
C LYS A 82 -8.88 11.86 12.55
N GLY A 83 -8.24 12.29 11.45
CA GLY A 83 -8.47 13.58 10.80
C GLY A 83 -9.55 13.54 9.73
N GLU A 84 -10.36 14.60 9.68
CA GLU A 84 -11.25 14.84 8.54
C GLU A 84 -10.40 15.26 7.31
N GLY A 85 -10.61 14.62 6.16
CA GLY A 85 -10.07 15.05 4.88
C GLY A 85 -8.89 14.24 4.35
N LEU A 86 -7.65 14.73 4.46
CA LEU A 86 -6.46 14.15 3.80
C LEU A 86 -6.13 12.72 4.25
N GLY A 87 -6.34 12.38 5.53
CA GLY A 87 -6.11 11.04 6.04
C GLY A 87 -7.06 10.00 5.44
N ASN A 88 -8.34 10.34 5.29
CA ASN A 88 -9.33 9.45 4.67
C ASN A 88 -9.02 9.24 3.17
N GLN A 89 -8.54 10.26 2.47
CA GLN A 89 -8.14 10.14 1.08
C GLN A 89 -6.89 9.26 0.92
N PHE A 90 -5.91 9.40 1.81
CA PHE A 90 -4.73 8.53 1.87
C PHE A 90 -5.12 7.05 2.03
N LEU A 91 -5.99 6.75 3.00
CA LEU A 91 -6.46 5.39 3.25
C LEU A 91 -7.31 4.83 2.10
N ALA A 92 -8.09 5.68 1.42
CA ALA A 92 -8.83 5.28 0.23
C ALA A 92 -7.88 4.85 -0.89
N ASN A 93 -6.82 5.64 -1.15
CA ASN A 93 -5.82 5.32 -2.17
C ASN A 93 -5.06 4.01 -1.85
N ILE A 94 -4.73 3.77 -0.56
CA ILE A 94 -4.10 2.49 -0.15
C ILE A 94 -5.02 1.30 -0.43
N ARG A 95 -6.32 1.41 -0.15
CA ARG A 95 -7.28 0.31 -0.37
C ARG A 95 -7.44 -0.08 -1.85
N GLU A 96 -7.02 0.76 -2.77
CA GLU A 96 -7.03 0.49 -4.21
C GLU A 96 -5.74 -0.17 -4.71
N THR A 97 -4.78 -0.44 -3.82
CA THR A 97 -3.50 -1.07 -4.16
C THR A 97 -3.43 -2.52 -3.69
N ASP A 98 -2.71 -3.36 -4.44
CA ASP A 98 -2.48 -4.78 -4.10
C ASP A 98 -1.31 -4.94 -3.11
N ALA A 99 -0.38 -3.97 -3.11
CA ALA A 99 0.81 -3.97 -2.28
C ALA A 99 1.22 -2.56 -1.89
N ILE A 100 2.01 -2.44 -0.83
CA ILE A 100 2.55 -1.17 -0.34
C ILE A 100 4.08 -1.23 -0.32
N ALA A 101 4.73 -0.26 -0.97
CA ALA A 101 6.15 0.02 -0.82
C ALA A 101 6.34 1.15 0.19
N HIS A 102 6.79 0.81 1.39
CA HIS A 102 7.03 1.78 2.44
C HIS A 102 8.42 2.40 2.28
N VAL A 103 8.46 3.70 1.98
CA VAL A 103 9.70 4.48 1.84
C VAL A 103 10.03 5.15 3.16
N VAL A 104 11.21 4.83 3.69
CA VAL A 104 11.70 5.29 4.98
C VAL A 104 12.99 6.07 4.79
N ARG A 105 13.10 7.23 5.42
CA ARG A 105 14.30 8.06 5.33
C ARG A 105 15.40 7.54 6.26
N CYS A 106 16.53 7.13 5.67
CA CYS A 106 17.72 6.68 6.39
C CYS A 106 18.96 7.58 6.15
N PHE A 107 18.79 8.67 5.40
CA PHE A 107 19.88 9.58 5.06
C PHE A 107 19.76 10.90 5.83
N GLU A 108 20.90 11.54 6.10
CA GLU A 108 20.96 12.88 6.69
C GLU A 108 21.21 13.90 5.59
N ASP A 109 20.39 14.95 5.56
CA ASP A 109 20.55 16.12 4.71
C ASP A 109 19.99 17.34 5.42
N PRO A 110 20.82 18.35 5.76
CA PRO A 110 20.36 19.55 6.49
C PRO A 110 19.41 20.42 5.68
N ASN A 111 19.39 20.27 4.35
CA ASN A 111 18.49 21.03 3.48
C ASN A 111 17.09 20.40 3.36
N VAL A 112 16.92 19.17 3.84
CA VAL A 112 15.64 18.45 3.79
C VAL A 112 15.08 18.32 5.21
N ILE A 113 14.03 19.07 5.51
CA ILE A 113 13.40 19.07 6.83
C ILE A 113 12.66 17.75 7.05
N HIS A 114 12.91 17.07 8.18
CA HIS A 114 12.13 15.94 8.64
C HIS A 114 10.94 16.40 9.46
N VAL A 115 9.79 15.72 9.35
CA VAL A 115 8.52 16.11 10.04
C VAL A 115 8.69 16.12 11.57
N ALA A 116 9.48 15.17 12.12
CA ALA A 116 9.78 15.08 13.55
C ALA A 116 11.05 15.86 13.96
N ASN A 117 11.64 16.66 13.07
CA ASN A 117 12.92 17.35 13.27
C ASN A 117 14.11 16.46 13.65
N GLN A 118 13.96 15.15 13.56
CA GLN A 118 15.03 14.16 13.78
C GLN A 118 14.80 12.97 12.84
N ILE A 119 15.88 12.33 12.42
CA ILE A 119 15.82 11.13 11.58
C ILE A 119 15.85 9.92 12.51
N ASN A 120 14.73 9.19 12.54
CA ASN A 120 14.59 7.94 13.27
C ASN A 120 13.77 6.95 12.43
N PRO A 121 14.44 6.15 11.58
CA PRO A 121 13.75 5.24 10.66
C PRO A 121 12.79 4.26 11.34
N LEU A 122 13.13 3.78 12.55
CA LEU A 122 12.27 2.85 13.30
C LEU A 122 10.99 3.54 13.77
N ALA A 123 11.09 4.74 14.33
CA ALA A 123 9.93 5.51 14.75
C ALA A 123 9.03 5.90 13.55
N ASP A 124 9.63 6.18 12.39
CA ASP A 124 8.89 6.47 11.16
C ASP A 124 8.10 5.25 10.69
N ILE A 125 8.70 4.06 10.75
CA ILE A 125 8.03 2.79 10.43
C ILE A 125 6.87 2.53 11.41
N GLU A 126 7.10 2.70 12.70
CA GLU A 126 6.09 2.52 13.74
C GLU A 126 4.91 3.48 13.55
N THR A 127 5.17 4.74 13.20
CA THR A 127 4.14 5.72 12.92
C THR A 127 3.21 5.27 11.79
N ILE A 128 3.77 4.85 10.66
CA ILE A 128 2.97 4.37 9.52
C ILE A 128 2.21 3.08 9.88
N ASN A 129 2.87 2.13 10.54
CA ASN A 129 2.22 0.89 10.95
C ASN A 129 1.04 1.15 11.91
N THR A 130 1.20 2.07 12.85
CA THR A 130 0.15 2.46 13.80
C THR A 130 -1.05 3.08 13.08
N GLU A 131 -0.82 4.00 12.15
CA GLU A 131 -1.90 4.63 11.40
C GLU A 131 -2.68 3.61 10.53
N LEU A 132 -1.96 2.66 9.91
CA LEU A 132 -2.59 1.58 9.15
C LEU A 132 -3.39 0.64 10.06
N ALA A 133 -2.85 0.27 11.22
CA ALA A 133 -3.54 -0.58 12.19
C ALA A 133 -4.80 0.09 12.74
N LEU A 134 -4.78 1.40 13.01
CA LEU A 134 -5.96 2.17 13.42
C LEU A 134 -7.05 2.20 12.34
N ALA A 135 -6.66 2.31 11.07
CA ALA A 135 -7.59 2.26 9.96
C ALA A 135 -8.21 0.87 9.78
N ASP A 136 -7.41 -0.18 9.98
CA ASP A 136 -7.89 -1.57 9.96
C ASP A 136 -8.82 -1.83 11.14
N LEU A 137 -8.51 -1.32 12.34
CA LEU A 137 -9.35 -1.39 13.53
C LEU A 137 -10.74 -0.81 13.27
N GLU A 138 -10.81 0.42 12.75
CA GLU A 138 -12.09 1.07 12.40
C GLU A 138 -12.89 0.24 11.38
N SER A 139 -12.20 -0.35 10.39
CA SER A 139 -12.83 -1.20 9.39
C SER A 139 -13.40 -2.49 10.01
N CYS A 140 -12.64 -3.12 10.90
CA CYS A 140 -13.06 -4.32 11.64
C CYS A 140 -14.26 -4.03 12.56
N GLU A 141 -14.27 -2.92 13.27
CA GLU A 141 -15.38 -2.51 14.13
C GLU A 141 -16.68 -2.29 13.33
N LYS A 142 -16.58 -1.58 12.19
CA LYS A 142 -17.72 -1.39 11.28
C LYS A 142 -18.24 -2.71 10.73
N GLN A 143 -17.35 -3.63 10.39
CA GLN A 143 -17.73 -4.95 9.91
C GLN A 143 -18.39 -5.78 11.01
N LEU A 144 -17.86 -5.75 12.22
CA LEU A 144 -18.44 -6.45 13.37
C LEU A 144 -19.88 -5.99 13.62
N GLN A 145 -20.15 -4.68 13.63
CA GLN A 145 -21.50 -4.15 13.81
C GLN A 145 -22.51 -4.70 12.78
N ARG A 146 -22.07 -4.90 11.52
CA ARG A 146 -22.91 -5.49 10.47
C ARG A 146 -23.14 -6.98 10.68
N VAL A 147 -22.06 -7.71 10.97
CA VAL A 147 -22.06 -9.18 11.07
C VAL A 147 -22.83 -9.66 12.31
N VAL A 148 -22.78 -8.94 13.45
CA VAL A 148 -23.48 -9.30 14.69
C VAL A 148 -24.98 -9.53 14.46
N ARG A 149 -25.61 -8.72 13.62
CA ARG A 149 -27.06 -8.86 13.33
C ARG A 149 -27.34 -10.15 12.56
N THR A 150 -26.55 -10.43 11.53
CA THR A 150 -26.70 -11.63 10.69
C THR A 150 -26.35 -12.90 11.46
N ALA A 151 -25.32 -12.86 12.30
CA ALA A 151 -24.92 -13.97 13.17
C ALA A 151 -26.02 -14.38 14.16
N LYS A 152 -26.79 -13.42 14.72
CA LYS A 152 -27.96 -13.71 15.55
C LYS A 152 -29.07 -14.48 14.81
N GLY A 153 -29.13 -14.35 13.48
CA GLY A 153 -30.04 -15.11 12.63
C GLY A 153 -29.59 -16.55 12.34
N GLY A 154 -28.46 -17.00 12.88
CA GLY A 154 -27.95 -18.37 12.72
C GLY A 154 -27.13 -18.60 11.44
N ASP A 155 -26.73 -17.57 10.71
CA ASP A 155 -25.86 -17.70 9.55
C ASP A 155 -24.46 -18.15 9.96
N LYS A 156 -24.04 -19.31 9.46
CA LYS A 156 -22.77 -19.94 9.84
C LYS A 156 -21.53 -19.12 9.44
N VAL A 157 -21.58 -18.45 8.29
CA VAL A 157 -20.47 -17.61 7.79
C VAL A 157 -20.36 -16.36 8.67
N ALA A 158 -21.49 -15.75 9.00
CA ALA A 158 -21.52 -14.58 9.88
C ALA A 158 -21.04 -14.92 11.31
N ILE A 159 -21.38 -16.09 11.84
CA ILE A 159 -20.90 -16.57 13.16
C ILE A 159 -19.37 -16.74 13.12
N ALA A 160 -18.83 -17.42 12.10
CA ALA A 160 -17.39 -17.61 11.96
C ALA A 160 -16.63 -16.28 11.77
N THR A 161 -17.17 -15.37 10.95
CA THR A 161 -16.59 -14.04 10.73
C THR A 161 -16.60 -13.22 12.02
N ARG A 162 -17.70 -13.27 12.79
CA ARG A 162 -17.79 -12.60 14.08
C ARG A 162 -16.72 -13.11 15.06
N ALA A 163 -16.56 -14.43 15.19
CA ALA A 163 -15.54 -15.02 16.05
C ALA A 163 -14.13 -14.59 15.64
N LEU A 164 -13.81 -14.59 14.33
CA LEU A 164 -12.52 -14.12 13.82
C LEU A 164 -12.27 -12.65 14.20
N LEU A 165 -13.26 -11.78 14.02
CA LEU A 165 -13.15 -10.36 14.35
C LEU A 165 -12.95 -10.15 15.85
N GLU A 166 -13.81 -10.74 16.70
CA GLU A 166 -13.81 -10.52 18.16
C GLU A 166 -12.62 -11.19 18.87
N GLU A 167 -12.22 -12.38 18.44
CA GLU A 167 -11.23 -13.20 19.16
C GLU A 167 -9.81 -13.03 18.65
N LYS A 168 -9.63 -12.62 17.38
CA LYS A 168 -8.33 -12.53 16.72
C LYS A 168 -7.96 -11.11 16.29
N LEU A 169 -8.76 -10.51 15.42
CA LEU A 169 -8.38 -9.26 14.76
C LEU A 169 -8.45 -8.06 15.70
N LEU A 170 -9.56 -7.85 16.39
CA LEU A 170 -9.73 -6.69 17.28
C LEU A 170 -8.72 -6.65 18.43
N PRO A 171 -8.44 -7.75 19.17
CA PRO A 171 -7.41 -7.73 20.20
C PRO A 171 -6.03 -7.37 19.66
N HIS A 172 -5.65 -7.93 18.50
CA HIS A 172 -4.36 -7.69 17.85
C HIS A 172 -4.22 -6.22 17.39
N LEU A 173 -5.25 -5.68 16.74
CA LEU A 173 -5.26 -4.30 16.25
C LEU A 173 -5.32 -3.26 17.38
N ASN A 174 -5.96 -3.59 18.51
CA ASN A 174 -5.97 -2.72 19.69
C ASN A 174 -4.59 -2.53 20.32
N GLU A 175 -3.66 -3.47 20.07
CA GLU A 175 -2.25 -3.34 20.43
C GLU A 175 -1.43 -2.59 19.35
N ALA A 176 -2.09 -1.98 18.38
CA ALA A 176 -1.48 -1.30 17.22
C ALA A 176 -0.57 -2.22 16.39
N LEU A 177 -0.78 -3.53 16.43
CA LEU A 177 -0.03 -4.50 15.66
C LEU A 177 -0.63 -4.67 14.26
N PRO A 178 0.17 -4.69 13.19
CA PRO A 178 -0.33 -4.85 11.83
C PRO A 178 -0.87 -6.27 11.59
N VAL A 179 -1.99 -6.38 10.85
CA VAL A 179 -2.66 -7.67 10.57
C VAL A 179 -1.71 -8.72 9.98
N ARG A 180 -0.73 -8.31 9.17
CA ARG A 180 0.28 -9.22 8.61
C ARG A 180 1.15 -9.97 9.64
N ALA A 181 1.20 -9.47 10.87
CA ALA A 181 1.92 -10.14 11.97
C ALA A 181 1.05 -11.17 12.72
N LEU A 182 -0.25 -11.24 12.42
CA LEU A 182 -1.16 -12.19 13.01
C LEU A 182 -1.00 -13.57 12.34
N LEU A 183 -0.64 -14.57 13.12
CA LEU A 183 -0.67 -15.97 12.70
C LEU A 183 -2.10 -16.48 12.84
N LEU A 184 -2.75 -16.78 11.71
CA LEU A 184 -4.12 -17.33 11.64
C LEU A 184 -4.11 -18.84 11.64
#